data_677083ab4e6fe61b63b7a8947be2b598
#
_entry.id   677083ab4e6fe61b63b7a8947be2b598
#
_cell.length_a   1.000
_cell.length_b   1.000
_cell.length_c   1.000
_cell.angle_alpha   90.00
_cell.angle_beta   90.00
_cell.angle_gamma   90.00
#
_symmetry.space_group_name_H-M   'P 1'
#
loop_
_entity.id
_entity.type
_entity.pdbx_description
1 polymer ?
#
loop_
_entity_poly.entity_id
_entity_poly.type
_entity_poly.pdbx_seq_one_letter_code
_entity_poly.pdbx_strand_id
1 'polypeptide(L)'
;MKLYHYIPKDNTVMAEGLLSFAKSKTVNLKSYVWRAENLKTKEDVVAWMEKCFKGRSRGIRFFTEPIKWSEHSVDLLKNFAEHNVLISIDVDRLNADNLIEAIYVSPPLGEQHPECLEHPEFMSQGDEFYDKVASIDDIDFSPINWEICNDKIGRRFAFVRYYLLILKNGIVPPQYITIEG
;
A
#
# COMPACT_ATOMS: atom_id res chain seq x y z
N MET A 1 10.51 -14.31 -3.82
CA MET A 1 10.03 -13.53 -2.64
C MET A 1 8.56 -13.19 -2.78
N LYS A 2 7.79 -13.27 -1.68
CA LYS A 2 6.37 -12.91 -1.70
C LYS A 2 6.14 -11.56 -1.02
N LEU A 3 5.32 -10.72 -1.64
CA LEU A 3 4.73 -9.54 -1.01
C LEU A 3 3.21 -9.68 -0.98
N TYR A 4 2.57 -9.10 0.03
CA TYR A 4 1.16 -9.31 0.35
C TYR A 4 0.34 -8.04 0.19
N HIS A 5 -0.91 -8.22 -0.26
CA HIS A 5 -1.89 -7.14 -0.41
C HIS A 5 -3.29 -7.65 -0.08
N TYR A 6 -4.17 -6.75 0.38
CA TYR A 6 -5.56 -7.07 0.66
C TYR A 6 -6.47 -6.43 -0.39
N ILE A 7 -7.36 -7.22 -0.95
CA ILE A 7 -8.33 -6.80 -1.95
C ILE A 7 -9.75 -7.11 -1.49
N PRO A 8 -10.77 -6.34 -1.90
CA PRO A 8 -12.17 -6.69 -1.65
C PRO A 8 -12.51 -8.08 -2.19
N LYS A 9 -13.40 -8.82 -1.50
CA LYS A 9 -13.79 -10.19 -1.88
C LYS A 9 -14.46 -10.29 -3.25
N ASP A 10 -15.12 -9.23 -3.70
CA ASP A 10 -15.78 -9.11 -5.00
C ASP A 10 -14.86 -8.61 -6.13
N ASN A 11 -13.57 -8.64 -5.90
CA ASN A 11 -12.58 -8.12 -6.84
C ASN A 11 -12.38 -9.05 -8.05
N THR A 12 -12.12 -8.45 -9.21
CA THR A 12 -11.85 -9.14 -10.48
C THR A 12 -10.35 -9.37 -10.71
N VAL A 13 -9.53 -9.35 -9.67
CA VAL A 13 -8.07 -9.38 -9.74
C VAL A 13 -7.51 -10.57 -10.55
N MET A 14 -8.15 -11.73 -10.47
CA MET A 14 -7.73 -12.93 -11.23
C MET A 14 -8.06 -12.84 -12.72
N ALA A 15 -8.94 -11.92 -13.13
CA ALA A 15 -9.29 -11.70 -14.51
C ALA A 15 -8.53 -10.50 -15.11
N GLU A 16 -8.44 -9.41 -14.36
CA GLU A 16 -7.91 -8.12 -14.84
C GLU A 16 -6.50 -7.79 -14.32
N GLY A 17 -6.02 -8.53 -13.30
CA GLY A 17 -4.81 -8.19 -12.56
C GLY A 17 -5.08 -7.19 -11.43
N LEU A 18 -4.04 -6.94 -10.63
CA LEU A 18 -4.11 -5.94 -9.57
C LEU A 18 -3.77 -4.56 -10.16
N LEU A 19 -4.75 -3.66 -10.12
CA LEU A 19 -4.66 -2.35 -10.77
C LEU A 19 -4.16 -1.29 -9.80
N SER A 20 -3.23 -0.46 -10.25
CA SER A 20 -2.85 0.77 -9.56
C SER A 20 -3.98 1.80 -9.60
N PHE A 21 -3.85 2.87 -8.81
CA PHE A 21 -4.82 3.97 -8.81
C PHE A 21 -5.05 4.53 -10.22
N ALA A 22 -3.98 4.76 -10.97
CA ALA A 22 -4.07 5.30 -12.34
C ALA A 22 -4.88 4.40 -13.29
N LYS A 23 -4.87 3.08 -13.09
CA LYS A 23 -5.54 2.10 -13.95
C LYS A 23 -6.92 1.69 -13.46
N SER A 24 -7.21 1.86 -12.18
CA SER A 24 -8.52 1.49 -11.61
C SER A 24 -9.65 2.28 -12.26
N LYS A 25 -10.74 1.60 -12.60
CA LYS A 25 -11.96 2.22 -13.17
C LYS A 25 -12.80 2.89 -12.08
N THR A 26 -12.79 2.32 -10.88
CA THR A 26 -13.53 2.81 -9.73
C THR A 26 -12.58 3.38 -8.71
N VAL A 27 -12.78 4.62 -8.33
CA VAL A 27 -11.93 5.31 -7.36
C VAL A 27 -12.78 5.90 -6.26
N ASN A 28 -12.45 5.57 -5.01
CA ASN A 28 -13.05 6.24 -3.87
C ASN A 28 -12.34 7.57 -3.61
N LEU A 29 -12.82 8.63 -4.27
CA LEU A 29 -12.27 9.98 -4.14
C LEU A 29 -12.41 10.54 -2.71
N LYS A 30 -13.38 10.07 -1.93
CA LYS A 30 -13.57 10.51 -0.54
C LYS A 30 -12.33 10.28 0.32
N SER A 31 -11.53 9.27 -0.01
CA SER A 31 -10.27 8.99 0.69
C SER A 31 -9.19 10.05 0.47
N TYR A 32 -9.37 10.97 -0.48
CA TYR A 32 -8.38 11.98 -0.87
C TYR A 32 -8.84 13.42 -0.61
N VAL A 33 -10.14 13.66 -0.43
CA VAL A 33 -10.73 15.00 -0.24
C VAL A 33 -10.10 15.77 0.93
N TRP A 34 -9.70 15.07 1.97
CA TRP A 34 -9.07 15.67 3.14
C TRP A 34 -7.58 16.05 2.93
N ARG A 35 -6.95 15.57 1.86
CA ARG A 35 -5.54 15.84 1.55
C ARG A 35 -5.36 17.17 0.80
N ALA A 36 -6.34 17.53 -0.01
CA ALA A 36 -6.36 18.82 -0.68
C ALA A 36 -7.78 19.15 -1.17
N GLU A 37 -8.25 20.36 -0.94
CA GLU A 37 -9.62 20.79 -1.28
C GLU A 37 -9.93 20.73 -2.78
N ASN A 38 -8.91 20.75 -3.63
CA ASN A 38 -9.01 20.73 -5.09
C ASN A 38 -8.98 19.33 -5.71
N LEU A 39 -8.87 18.26 -4.91
CA LEU A 39 -8.86 16.88 -5.44
C LEU A 39 -10.30 16.37 -5.64
N LYS A 40 -10.92 16.78 -6.75
CA LYS A 40 -12.33 16.48 -7.05
C LYS A 40 -12.53 15.37 -8.07
N THR A 41 -11.53 15.14 -8.91
CA THR A 41 -11.56 14.10 -9.95
C THR A 41 -10.42 13.10 -9.79
N LYS A 42 -10.51 12.00 -10.52
CA LYS A 42 -9.43 11.01 -10.57
C LYS A 42 -8.16 11.65 -11.16
N GLU A 43 -8.31 12.48 -12.17
CA GLU A 43 -7.22 13.18 -12.84
C GLU A 43 -6.51 14.13 -11.88
N ASP A 44 -7.26 14.84 -11.03
CA ASP A 44 -6.68 15.72 -10.00
C ASP A 44 -5.81 14.91 -9.03
N VAL A 45 -6.31 13.75 -8.58
CA VAL A 45 -5.57 12.86 -7.67
C VAL A 45 -4.34 12.27 -8.35
N VAL A 46 -4.44 11.83 -9.60
CA VAL A 46 -3.28 11.35 -10.38
C VAL A 46 -2.24 12.45 -10.49
N ALA A 47 -2.63 13.66 -10.86
CA ALA A 47 -1.72 14.79 -10.98
C ALA A 47 -1.05 15.14 -9.64
N TRP A 48 -1.79 15.08 -8.54
CA TRP A 48 -1.25 15.27 -7.21
C TRP A 48 -0.23 14.17 -6.84
N MET A 49 -0.56 12.89 -7.10
CA MET A 49 0.36 11.78 -6.85
C MET A 49 1.66 11.92 -7.64
N GLU A 50 1.59 12.30 -8.90
CA GLU A 50 2.78 12.49 -9.76
C GLU A 50 3.64 13.69 -9.32
N LYS A 51 3.06 14.67 -8.61
CA LYS A 51 3.80 15.76 -7.98
C LYS A 51 4.57 15.30 -6.74
N CYS A 52 4.06 14.31 -5.97
CA CYS A 52 4.77 13.74 -4.84
C CYS A 52 6.09 13.11 -5.32
N PHE A 53 6.00 12.20 -6.27
CA PHE A 53 7.14 11.68 -7.04
C PHE A 53 6.65 10.97 -8.31
N LYS A 54 7.51 10.90 -9.31
CA LYS A 54 7.20 10.32 -10.61
C LYS A 54 6.81 8.85 -10.51
N GLY A 55 5.67 8.50 -11.10
CA GLY A 55 5.14 7.14 -11.13
C GLY A 55 4.28 6.78 -9.92
N ARG A 56 4.10 7.68 -8.94
CA ARG A 56 3.33 7.42 -7.72
C ARG A 56 1.93 6.87 -7.99
N SER A 57 1.25 7.38 -9.02
CA SER A 57 -0.10 6.95 -9.40
C SER A 57 -0.18 5.52 -9.95
N ARG A 58 0.97 4.97 -10.40
CA ARG A 58 1.14 3.58 -10.86
C ARG A 58 1.63 2.65 -9.76
N GLY A 59 1.83 3.16 -8.56
CA GLY A 59 2.29 2.41 -7.41
C GLY A 59 1.18 1.61 -6.74
N ILE A 60 1.54 0.43 -6.27
CA ILE A 60 0.67 -0.45 -5.46
C ILE A 60 1.42 -0.78 -4.16
N ARG A 61 0.71 -0.72 -3.04
CA ARG A 61 1.26 -0.97 -1.71
C ARG A 61 1.25 -2.45 -1.38
N PHE A 62 2.33 -2.93 -0.79
CA PHE A 62 2.47 -4.31 -0.35
C PHE A 62 3.12 -4.40 1.03
N PHE A 63 2.80 -5.45 1.76
CA PHE A 63 3.43 -5.83 3.02
C PHE A 63 4.39 -6.99 2.79
N THR A 64 5.39 -7.12 3.65
CA THR A 64 6.33 -8.25 3.61
C THR A 64 5.79 -9.50 4.30
N GLU A 65 4.75 -9.36 5.11
CA GLU A 65 4.02 -10.46 5.75
C GLU A 65 2.52 -10.12 5.87
N PRO A 66 1.65 -11.13 6.02
CA PRO A 66 0.25 -10.90 6.33
C PRO A 66 0.07 -10.17 7.65
N ILE A 67 -0.97 -9.33 7.75
CA ILE A 67 -1.32 -8.65 8.99
C ILE A 67 -1.67 -9.68 10.07
N LYS A 68 -1.03 -9.59 11.24
CA LYS A 68 -1.35 -10.40 12.41
C LYS A 68 -2.28 -9.61 13.33
N TRP A 69 -3.52 -10.04 13.38
CA TRP A 69 -4.54 -9.44 14.24
C TRP A 69 -4.34 -9.89 15.69
N SER A 70 -4.48 -8.98 16.64
CA SER A 70 -4.55 -9.31 18.07
C SER A 70 -6.02 -9.39 18.54
N GLU A 71 -6.23 -9.95 19.71
CA GLU A 71 -7.56 -9.95 20.36
C GLU A 71 -8.06 -8.52 20.65
N HIS A 72 -7.13 -7.58 20.80
CA HIS A 72 -7.40 -6.16 21.05
C HIS A 72 -7.54 -5.34 19.75
N SER A 73 -7.45 -5.99 18.57
CA SER A 73 -7.69 -5.30 17.31
C SER A 73 -9.09 -4.72 17.29
N VAL A 74 -9.21 -3.43 16.97
CA VAL A 74 -10.50 -2.76 16.93
C VAL A 74 -11.42 -3.36 15.85
N ASP A 75 -12.71 -3.24 16.06
CA ASP A 75 -13.74 -3.81 15.17
C ASP A 75 -13.60 -3.37 13.72
N LEU A 76 -13.06 -2.17 13.48
CA LEU A 76 -12.80 -1.67 12.14
C LEU A 76 -11.83 -2.59 11.35
N LEU A 77 -10.85 -3.18 12.02
CA LEU A 77 -9.88 -4.06 11.36
C LEU A 77 -10.39 -5.48 11.22
N LYS A 78 -11.18 -5.94 12.19
CA LYS A 78 -11.90 -7.22 12.05
C LYS A 78 -12.84 -7.14 10.85
N ASN A 79 -13.60 -6.07 10.74
CA ASN A 79 -14.46 -5.79 9.59
C ASN A 79 -13.67 -5.71 8.28
N PHE A 80 -12.49 -5.10 8.29
CA PHE A 80 -11.59 -5.09 7.12
C PHE A 80 -11.20 -6.51 6.70
N ALA A 81 -10.77 -7.36 7.64
CA ALA A 81 -10.38 -8.74 7.36
C ALA A 81 -11.56 -9.58 6.84
N GLU A 82 -12.78 -9.35 7.36
CA GLU A 82 -13.99 -10.05 6.92
C GLU A 82 -14.40 -9.71 5.48
N HIS A 83 -14.10 -8.50 4.99
CA HIS A 83 -14.51 -8.03 3.66
C HIS A 83 -13.40 -8.10 2.61
N ASN A 84 -12.19 -8.50 3.00
CA ASN A 84 -11.05 -8.58 2.09
C ASN A 84 -10.49 -9.98 1.99
N VAL A 85 -9.81 -10.23 0.88
CA VAL A 85 -9.04 -11.44 0.62
C VAL A 85 -7.57 -11.08 0.59
N LEU A 86 -6.74 -11.92 1.19
CA LEU A 86 -5.30 -11.79 1.11
C LEU A 86 -4.81 -12.37 -0.20
N ILE A 87 -4.01 -11.60 -0.90
CA ILE A 87 -3.25 -12.06 -2.06
C ILE A 87 -1.76 -11.89 -1.82
N SER A 88 -0.96 -12.70 -2.50
CA SER A 88 0.47 -12.47 -2.61
C SER A 88 0.88 -12.33 -4.07
N ILE A 89 2.02 -11.65 -4.28
CA ILE A 89 2.67 -11.53 -5.56
C ILE A 89 4.08 -12.11 -5.50
N ASP A 90 4.53 -12.66 -6.62
CA ASP A 90 5.91 -13.12 -6.81
C ASP A 90 6.74 -11.95 -7.34
N VAL A 91 7.44 -11.23 -6.43
CA VAL A 91 8.21 -10.05 -6.78
C VAL A 91 9.46 -10.37 -7.60
N ASP A 92 10.06 -11.55 -7.38
CA ASP A 92 11.24 -11.98 -8.17
C ASP A 92 10.87 -12.14 -9.63
N ARG A 93 9.73 -12.78 -9.91
CA ARG A 93 9.23 -12.95 -11.28
C ARG A 93 8.86 -11.61 -11.92
N LEU A 94 8.16 -10.73 -11.17
CA LEU A 94 7.84 -9.39 -11.67
C LEU A 94 9.10 -8.60 -12.05
N ASN A 95 10.15 -8.72 -11.25
CA ASN A 95 11.43 -8.06 -11.52
C ASN A 95 12.16 -8.68 -12.70
N ALA A 96 12.22 -10.03 -12.77
CA ALA A 96 12.85 -10.74 -13.88
C ALA A 96 12.18 -10.40 -15.23
N ASP A 97 10.87 -10.24 -15.24
CA ASP A 97 10.09 -9.83 -16.41
C ASP A 97 10.08 -8.31 -16.63
N ASN A 98 10.92 -7.58 -15.87
CA ASN A 98 11.13 -6.13 -16.02
C ASN A 98 9.84 -5.29 -15.90
N LEU A 99 8.92 -5.70 -15.03
CA LEU A 99 7.64 -5.01 -14.80
C LEU A 99 7.71 -3.94 -13.71
N ILE A 100 8.72 -4.02 -12.83
CA ILE A 100 8.96 -3.03 -11.76
C ILE A 100 9.83 -1.91 -12.30
N GLU A 101 9.38 -0.66 -12.12
CA GLU A 101 10.13 0.55 -12.51
C GLU A 101 10.91 1.12 -11.33
N ALA A 102 10.33 1.11 -10.15
CA ALA A 102 10.94 1.59 -8.91
C ALA A 102 10.27 0.97 -7.69
N ILE A 103 10.97 0.98 -6.58
CA ILE A 103 10.49 0.53 -5.28
C ILE A 103 10.71 1.66 -4.28
N TYR A 104 9.71 1.90 -3.46
CA TYR A 104 9.78 2.83 -2.34
C TYR A 104 9.32 2.13 -1.07
N VAL A 105 9.87 2.52 0.07
CA VAL A 105 9.46 2.05 1.38
C VAL A 105 8.88 3.19 2.19
N SER A 106 7.75 2.95 2.84
CA SER A 106 7.23 3.82 3.88
C SER A 106 7.83 3.39 5.21
N PRO A 107 8.66 4.22 5.84
CA PRO A 107 9.14 3.91 7.19
C PRO A 107 7.97 3.88 8.18
N PRO A 108 8.10 3.14 9.29
CA PRO A 108 7.16 3.21 10.40
C PRO A 108 7.10 4.64 10.93
N LEU A 109 6.02 5.36 10.63
CA LEU A 109 5.87 6.79 10.98
C LEU A 109 6.08 7.07 12.47
N GLY A 110 5.71 6.10 13.32
CA GLY A 110 5.85 6.23 14.76
C GLY A 110 7.27 6.31 15.29
N GLU A 111 8.23 5.75 14.59
CA GLU A 111 9.64 5.72 15.01
C GLU A 111 10.43 6.91 14.47
N GLN A 112 10.13 7.33 13.24
CA GLN A 112 10.90 8.33 12.52
C GLN A 112 10.28 9.73 12.55
N HIS A 113 8.96 9.80 12.70
CA HIS A 113 8.20 11.05 12.67
C HIS A 113 7.20 11.10 13.83
N PRO A 114 7.68 11.31 15.09
CA PRO A 114 6.80 11.38 16.27
C PRO A 114 5.68 12.40 16.11
N GLU A 115 5.96 13.53 15.45
CA GLU A 115 4.99 14.58 15.16
C GLU A 115 3.80 14.09 14.33
N CYS A 116 3.99 13.10 13.47
CA CYS A 116 2.88 12.50 12.71
C CYS A 116 1.88 11.76 13.61
N LEU A 117 2.29 11.39 14.83
CA LEU A 117 1.43 10.72 15.80
C LEU A 117 0.54 11.70 16.55
N GLU A 118 1.04 12.91 16.76
CA GLU A 118 0.36 13.98 17.48
C GLU A 118 -0.54 14.80 16.54
N HIS A 119 -0.18 14.85 15.25
CA HIS A 119 -0.83 15.64 14.22
C HIS A 119 -1.36 14.76 13.08
N PRO A 120 -2.61 14.29 13.14
CA PRO A 120 -3.22 13.46 12.10
C PRO A 120 -3.16 14.04 10.68
N GLU A 121 -3.07 15.36 10.56
CA GLU A 121 -2.89 16.07 9.29
C GLU A 121 -1.56 15.70 8.61
N PHE A 122 -0.50 15.39 9.35
CA PHE A 122 0.77 14.93 8.78
C PHE A 122 0.70 13.51 8.23
N MET A 123 -0.24 12.70 8.71
CA MET A 123 -0.49 11.38 8.14
C MET A 123 -1.04 11.46 6.72
N SER A 124 -1.60 12.61 6.34
CA SER A 124 -2.07 12.88 4.99
C SER A 124 -0.93 13.13 4.00
N GLN A 125 0.18 13.61 4.51
CA GLN A 125 1.40 13.91 3.75
C GLN A 125 2.36 12.71 3.73
N GLY A 126 1.90 11.53 4.19
CA GLY A 126 2.72 10.33 4.30
C GLY A 126 3.41 9.89 3.00
N ASP A 127 2.95 10.39 1.86
CA ASP A 127 3.62 10.16 0.57
C ASP A 127 4.94 10.95 0.42
N GLU A 128 5.21 11.91 1.29
CA GLU A 128 6.48 12.66 1.34
C GLU A 128 7.59 11.92 2.10
N PHE A 129 7.21 10.88 2.86
CA PHE A 129 8.14 10.11 3.70
C PHE A 129 8.57 8.78 3.08
N TYR A 130 8.39 8.61 1.78
CA TYR A 130 8.84 7.41 1.10
C TYR A 130 10.32 7.50 0.73
N ASP A 131 11.10 6.50 1.15
CA ASP A 131 12.48 6.32 0.74
C ASP A 131 12.57 5.41 -0.47
N LYS A 132 13.43 5.75 -1.43
CA LYS A 132 13.66 4.91 -2.59
C LYS A 132 14.53 3.70 -2.20
N VAL A 133 14.09 2.51 -2.58
CA VAL A 133 14.82 1.25 -2.41
C VAL A 133 15.60 0.96 -3.69
N ALA A 134 16.87 0.61 -3.57
CA ALA A 134 17.75 0.47 -4.73
C ALA A 134 17.41 -0.77 -5.58
N SER A 135 17.08 -1.88 -4.94
CA SER A 135 16.72 -3.14 -5.62
C SER A 135 15.72 -3.95 -4.82
N ILE A 136 15.19 -5.04 -5.41
CA ILE A 136 14.31 -5.98 -4.70
C ILE A 136 15.06 -6.70 -3.55
N ASP A 137 16.38 -6.86 -3.67
CA ASP A 137 17.21 -7.52 -2.65
C ASP A 137 17.34 -6.67 -1.37
N ASP A 138 17.05 -5.37 -1.46
CA ASP A 138 17.05 -4.44 -0.33
C ASP A 138 15.70 -4.37 0.38
N ILE A 139 14.71 -5.17 -0.03
CA ILE A 139 13.44 -5.29 0.69
C ILE A 139 13.71 -5.99 2.02
N ASP A 140 13.41 -5.31 3.11
CA ASP A 140 13.60 -5.85 4.44
C ASP A 140 12.42 -6.74 4.85
N PHE A 141 12.65 -8.05 4.91
CA PHE A 141 11.70 -9.07 5.36
C PHE A 141 11.78 -9.37 6.86
N SER A 142 12.45 -8.53 7.65
CA SER A 142 12.43 -8.69 9.11
C SER A 142 10.98 -8.61 9.62
N PRO A 143 10.62 -9.38 10.67
CA PRO A 143 9.27 -9.41 11.21
C PRO A 143 8.75 -8.02 11.58
N ILE A 144 7.50 -7.74 11.25
CA ILE A 144 6.81 -6.52 11.66
C ILE A 144 6.39 -6.67 13.13
N ASN A 145 6.58 -5.61 13.92
CA ASN A 145 6.08 -5.59 15.29
C ASN A 145 4.58 -5.29 15.32
N TRP A 146 3.78 -6.35 15.15
CA TRP A 146 2.32 -6.24 15.11
C TRP A 146 1.69 -5.84 16.44
N GLU A 147 2.36 -6.05 17.58
CA GLU A 147 1.87 -5.57 18.89
C GLU A 147 1.78 -4.05 18.90
N ILE A 148 2.87 -3.38 18.50
CA ILE A 148 2.87 -1.92 18.38
C ILE A 148 1.83 -1.46 17.37
N CYS A 149 1.72 -2.13 16.23
CA CYS A 149 0.74 -1.79 15.20
C CYS A 149 -0.70 -1.92 15.72
N ASN A 150 -1.01 -2.99 16.46
CA ASN A 150 -2.33 -3.23 17.02
C ASN A 150 -2.69 -2.24 18.12
N ASP A 151 -1.76 -1.91 19.02
CA ASP A 151 -1.97 -0.95 20.10
C ASP A 151 -2.23 0.48 19.60
N LYS A 152 -1.72 0.81 18.42
CA LYS A 152 -1.82 2.15 17.82
C LYS A 152 -2.87 2.25 16.72
N ILE A 153 -3.79 1.35 16.69
CA ILE A 153 -4.79 1.15 15.63
C ILE A 153 -5.69 2.35 15.33
N GLY A 154 -5.92 3.23 16.28
CA GLY A 154 -6.62 4.50 16.02
C GLY A 154 -5.91 5.38 14.98
N ARG A 155 -4.65 5.08 14.68
CA ARG A 155 -3.79 5.76 13.70
C ARG A 155 -3.52 4.94 12.44
N ARG A 156 -4.27 3.87 12.22
CA ARG A 156 -4.36 3.07 10.97
C ARG A 156 -3.02 2.80 10.30
N PHE A 157 -2.35 1.72 10.66
CA PHE A 157 -1.12 1.30 9.98
C PHE A 157 0.03 2.32 9.94
N ALA A 158 -0.04 3.41 10.71
CA ALA A 158 1.03 4.40 10.78
C ALA A 158 2.37 3.81 11.24
N PHE A 159 2.34 2.64 11.86
CA PHE A 159 3.52 1.92 12.36
C PHE A 159 3.90 0.73 11.48
N VAL A 160 3.19 0.50 10.40
CA VAL A 160 3.46 -0.61 9.50
C VAL A 160 4.35 -0.14 8.36
N ARG A 161 5.52 -0.75 8.26
CA ARG A 161 6.36 -0.60 7.08
C ARG A 161 5.70 -1.32 5.90
N TYR A 162 5.49 -0.63 4.80
CA TYR A 162 5.03 -1.21 3.55
C TYR A 162 5.86 -0.72 2.37
N TYR A 163 5.85 -1.50 1.32
CA TYR A 163 6.55 -1.21 0.08
C TYR A 163 5.57 -0.75 -0.98
N LEU A 164 5.96 0.28 -1.72
CA LEU A 164 5.24 0.77 -2.88
C LEU A 164 6.02 0.36 -4.12
N LEU A 165 5.47 -0.59 -4.88
CA LEU A 165 6.03 -0.99 -6.16
C LEU A 165 5.44 -0.12 -7.26
N ILE A 166 6.30 0.64 -7.94
CA ILE A 166 5.92 1.40 -9.14
C ILE A 166 6.03 0.45 -10.32
N LEU A 167 4.91 0.18 -10.95
CA LEU A 167 4.81 -0.74 -12.08
C LEU A 167 4.83 0.02 -13.40
N LYS A 168 5.58 -0.46 -14.37
CA LYS A 168 5.72 0.20 -15.70
C LYS A 168 4.36 0.46 -16.34
N ASN A 169 3.44 -0.52 -16.27
CA ASN A 169 2.10 -0.41 -16.83
C ASN A 169 1.01 -0.12 -15.77
N GLY A 170 1.38 0.03 -14.50
CA GLY A 170 0.43 0.24 -13.40
C GLY A 170 -0.47 -0.97 -13.09
N ILE A 171 -0.06 -2.18 -13.48
CA ILE A 171 -0.82 -3.42 -13.31
C ILE A 171 0.14 -4.52 -12.88
N VAL A 172 -0.26 -5.33 -11.88
CA VAL A 172 0.30 -6.67 -11.67
C VAL A 172 -0.56 -7.66 -12.44
N PRO A 173 -0.05 -8.32 -13.49
CA PRO A 173 -0.82 -9.28 -14.26
C PRO A 173 -1.24 -10.49 -13.41
N PRO A 174 -2.39 -11.16 -13.73
CA PRO A 174 -2.94 -12.25 -12.92
C PRO A 174 -1.97 -13.41 -12.66
N GLN A 175 -1.12 -13.75 -13.62
CA GLN A 175 -0.17 -14.87 -13.51
C GLN A 175 0.92 -14.69 -12.43
N TYR A 176 1.05 -13.51 -11.83
CA TYR A 176 1.96 -13.23 -10.71
C TYR A 176 1.24 -13.20 -9.37
N ILE A 177 -0.08 -13.36 -9.36
CA ILE A 177 -0.94 -13.23 -8.18
C ILE A 177 -1.34 -14.61 -7.69
N THR A 178 -1.26 -14.82 -6.39
CA THR A 178 -1.79 -15.98 -5.68
C THR A 178 -2.81 -15.53 -4.65
N ILE A 179 -3.99 -16.15 -4.62
CA ILE A 179 -4.94 -15.96 -3.51
C ILE A 179 -4.44 -16.83 -2.36
N GLU A 180 -4.18 -16.20 -1.24
CA GLU A 180 -3.78 -16.90 -0.02
C GLU A 180 -5.05 -17.35 0.72
N GLY A 181 -5.07 -18.61 1.13
CA GLY A 181 -6.22 -19.26 1.77
C GLY A 181 -6.45 -18.85 3.21
#